data_b72b5b5e4d0ad9d1aba128d77ba909d9
#
_entry.id   b72b5b5e4d0ad9d1aba128d77ba909d9
#
_cell.length_a   1.000
_cell.length_b   1.000
_cell.length_c   1.000
_cell.angle_alpha   90.00
_cell.angle_beta   90.00
_cell.angle_gamma   90.00
#
_symmetry.space_group_name_H-M   'P 1'
#
loop_
_entity.id
_entity.type
_entity.pdbx_description
1 polymer ?
#
loop_
_entity_poly.entity_id
_entity_poly.type
_entity_poly.pdbx_seq_one_letter_code
_entity_poly.pdbx_strand_id
1 'polypeptide(L)'
;LLLIYHIRLAMEFYDNLGKVLSEMPGISLDEMSGVRLMNRTDTKFLANKSLLLKFFELAKNDYFVQKIDGSPVAEYNTTYWDTPDHRFYLLHHDGIRPRIKVRVRTYIDSALSFLEIKNKDNHNKTRKKRRPLASPEAIDTEENEEFLINKAAVGIEDIHPCLKNNFKRITLVNKNRTERLTIDYDLSFYNIETDVSMNMGNLVIIELKREGRSPSPALNCLLKLRIKPQGFSKYCIGTYLTNKNIKGNMFKDRIPTIKKLV
;
A
#
# COMPACT_ATOMS: atom_id res chain seq x y z
N LEU A 1 31.74 -6.98 9.85
CA LEU A 1 31.39 -5.83 10.68
C LEU A 1 30.16 -5.08 10.15
N LEU A 2 30.16 -4.65 8.90
CA LEU A 2 29.02 -3.89 8.30
C LEU A 2 27.71 -4.67 8.29
N LEU A 3 27.73 -5.96 7.95
CA LEU A 3 26.56 -6.84 7.93
C LEU A 3 25.96 -7.01 9.33
N ILE A 4 26.80 -7.26 10.34
CA ILE A 4 26.39 -7.39 11.74
C ILE A 4 25.75 -6.09 12.24
N TYR A 5 26.32 -4.96 11.89
CA TYR A 5 25.78 -3.64 12.22
C TYR A 5 24.38 -3.42 11.63
N HIS A 6 24.18 -3.75 10.33
CA HIS A 6 22.85 -3.64 9.70
C HIS A 6 21.81 -4.59 10.29
N ILE A 7 22.22 -5.82 10.62
CA ILE A 7 21.33 -6.78 11.30
C ILE A 7 20.91 -6.24 12.66
N ARG A 8 21.84 -5.68 13.43
CA ARG A 8 21.54 -5.09 14.74
C ARG A 8 20.57 -3.91 14.64
N LEU A 9 20.78 -3.00 13.71
CA LEU A 9 19.86 -1.87 13.47
C LEU A 9 18.46 -2.34 13.06
N ALA A 10 18.39 -3.38 12.23
CA ALA A 10 17.11 -3.95 11.85
C ALA A 10 16.39 -4.56 13.06
N MET A 11 17.06 -5.35 13.87
CA MET A 11 16.50 -5.94 15.11
C MET A 11 16.00 -4.84 16.06
N GLU A 12 16.82 -3.83 16.31
CA GLU A 12 16.45 -2.69 17.16
C GLU A 12 15.17 -1.96 16.66
N PHE A 13 15.02 -1.82 15.35
CA PHE A 13 13.80 -1.26 14.78
C PHE A 13 12.56 -2.08 15.13
N TYR A 14 12.61 -3.42 14.93
CA TYR A 14 11.44 -4.27 15.18
C TYR A 14 11.12 -4.38 16.68
N ASP A 15 12.14 -4.40 17.55
CA ASP A 15 11.95 -4.41 19.01
C ASP A 15 11.25 -3.11 19.47
N ASN A 16 11.75 -1.96 19.04
CA ASN A 16 11.15 -0.66 19.35
C ASN A 16 9.74 -0.53 18.77
N LEU A 17 9.52 -0.98 17.55
CA LEU A 17 8.19 -0.99 16.93
C LEU A 17 7.23 -1.89 17.70
N GLY A 18 7.65 -3.11 18.03
CA GLY A 18 6.86 -4.06 18.83
C GLY A 18 6.46 -3.48 20.17
N LYS A 19 7.42 -2.85 20.87
CA LYS A 19 7.17 -2.18 22.14
C LYS A 19 6.10 -1.09 22.03
N VAL A 20 6.26 -0.15 21.10
CA VAL A 20 5.30 0.95 20.98
C VAL A 20 3.91 0.47 20.56
N LEU A 21 3.81 -0.55 19.69
CA LEU A 21 2.52 -1.13 19.29
C LEU A 21 1.84 -1.88 20.43
N SER A 22 2.61 -2.49 21.34
CA SER A 22 2.05 -3.17 22.52
C SER A 22 1.46 -2.19 23.54
N GLU A 23 2.00 -0.97 23.63
CA GLU A 23 1.51 0.11 24.51
C GLU A 23 0.22 0.77 23.97
N MET A 24 -0.07 0.63 22.67
CA MET A 24 -1.25 1.25 22.04
C MET A 24 -2.53 0.44 22.30
N PRO A 25 -3.66 1.10 22.58
CA PRO A 25 -4.95 0.42 22.70
C PRO A 25 -5.33 -0.23 21.35
N GLY A 26 -5.81 -1.48 21.43
CA GLY A 26 -6.26 -2.22 20.26
C GLY A 26 -7.66 -1.79 19.80
N ILE A 27 -7.94 -1.97 18.52
CA ILE A 27 -9.29 -1.91 17.94
C ILE A 27 -9.48 -3.11 17.01
N SER A 28 -10.61 -3.79 17.10
CA SER A 28 -10.93 -4.93 16.25
C SER A 28 -11.36 -4.52 14.84
N LEU A 29 -11.39 -5.48 13.91
CA LEU A 29 -11.87 -5.26 12.55
C LEU A 29 -13.36 -4.86 12.55
N ASP A 30 -14.16 -5.46 13.43
CA ASP A 30 -15.61 -5.19 13.53
C ASP A 30 -15.86 -3.76 14.04
N GLU A 31 -15.15 -3.33 15.07
CA GLU A 31 -15.23 -1.96 15.57
C GLU A 31 -14.80 -0.93 14.51
N MET A 32 -13.84 -1.28 13.65
CA MET A 32 -13.41 -0.44 12.53
C MET A 32 -14.45 -0.35 11.41
N SER A 33 -15.37 -1.32 11.28
CA SER A 33 -16.43 -1.28 10.26
C SER A 33 -17.36 -0.08 10.44
N GLY A 34 -17.50 0.41 11.67
CA GLY A 34 -18.23 1.63 12.03
C GLY A 34 -17.52 2.94 11.64
N VAL A 35 -16.24 2.92 11.28
CA VAL A 35 -15.48 4.11 10.85
C VAL A 35 -15.74 4.39 9.37
N ARG A 36 -16.91 4.99 9.09
CA ARG A 36 -17.31 5.36 7.72
C ARG A 36 -16.83 6.77 7.39
N LEU A 37 -15.73 6.86 6.63
CA LEU A 37 -15.24 8.13 6.09
C LEU A 37 -15.94 8.41 4.76
N MET A 38 -17.08 9.10 4.79
CA MET A 38 -17.97 9.30 3.64
C MET A 38 -17.33 10.23 2.58
N ASN A 39 -16.87 11.40 2.98
CA ASN A 39 -16.20 12.39 2.12
C ASN A 39 -14.73 12.46 2.47
N ARG A 40 -13.98 11.42 2.08
CA ARG A 40 -12.58 11.31 2.50
C ARG A 40 -11.60 11.88 1.50
N THR A 41 -10.54 12.43 2.05
CA THR A 41 -9.32 12.78 1.33
C THR A 41 -8.26 11.74 1.65
N ASP A 42 -7.67 11.15 0.62
CA ASP A 42 -6.57 10.17 0.74
C ASP A 42 -5.25 10.88 0.40
N THR A 43 -4.36 11.04 1.37
CA THR A 43 -3.04 11.66 1.19
C THR A 43 -1.95 10.68 1.55
N LYS A 44 -0.90 10.60 0.73
CA LYS A 44 0.25 9.74 0.98
C LYS A 44 1.47 10.55 1.37
N PHE A 45 2.30 9.91 2.20
CA PHE A 45 3.56 10.44 2.68
C PHE A 45 4.60 9.33 2.61
N LEU A 46 5.85 9.70 2.33
CA LEU A 46 6.97 8.78 2.36
C LEU A 46 7.88 9.14 3.53
N ALA A 47 8.30 8.12 4.25
CA ALA A 47 9.20 8.22 5.38
C ALA A 47 10.20 7.05 5.35
N ASN A 48 11.08 6.99 6.32
CA ASN A 48 11.89 5.81 6.61
C ASN A 48 11.54 5.23 7.99
N LYS A 49 12.08 4.05 8.29
CA LYS A 49 11.83 3.35 9.56
C LYS A 49 12.17 4.19 10.80
N SER A 50 13.25 4.98 10.77
CA SER A 50 13.62 5.86 11.87
C SER A 50 12.58 6.98 12.10
N LEU A 51 12.08 7.59 11.03
CA LEU A 51 11.00 8.58 11.11
C LEU A 51 9.67 7.96 11.55
N LEU A 52 9.43 6.70 11.20
CA LEU A 52 8.25 5.98 11.66
C LEU A 52 8.23 5.80 13.18
N LEU A 53 9.36 5.42 13.77
CA LEU A 53 9.44 5.34 15.24
C LEU A 53 9.17 6.69 15.91
N LYS A 54 9.77 7.76 15.38
CA LYS A 54 9.49 9.13 15.87
C LYS A 54 8.02 9.55 15.69
N PHE A 55 7.39 9.11 14.61
CA PHE A 55 5.96 9.33 14.39
C PHE A 55 5.13 8.64 15.49
N PHE A 56 5.43 7.39 15.80
CA PHE A 56 4.72 6.66 16.86
C PHE A 56 4.88 7.31 18.24
N GLU A 57 6.07 7.80 18.58
CA GLU A 57 6.30 8.52 19.84
C GLU A 57 5.38 9.76 19.98
N LEU A 58 5.13 10.45 18.87
CA LEU A 58 4.26 11.62 18.85
C LEU A 58 2.77 11.27 18.81
N ALA A 59 2.41 10.15 18.19
CA ALA A 59 1.04 9.82 17.81
C ALA A 59 0.36 8.76 18.69
N LYS A 60 1.12 7.91 19.40
CA LYS A 60 0.60 6.71 20.08
C LYS A 60 -0.59 6.97 21.00
N ASN A 61 -0.64 8.13 21.65
CA ASN A 61 -1.72 8.49 22.58
C ASN A 61 -3.02 8.93 21.87
N ASP A 62 -2.99 9.23 20.56
CA ASP A 62 -4.14 9.71 19.80
C ASP A 62 -4.84 8.61 19.00
N TYR A 63 -4.25 7.40 18.97
CA TYR A 63 -4.71 6.33 18.08
C TYR A 63 -4.96 5.00 18.78
N PHE A 64 -5.86 4.24 18.21
CA PHE A 64 -5.97 2.79 18.35
C PHE A 64 -5.17 2.11 17.25
N VAL A 65 -4.56 0.98 17.55
CA VAL A 65 -3.97 0.08 16.55
C VAL A 65 -4.93 -1.06 16.24
N GLN A 66 -5.19 -1.30 14.95
CA GLN A 66 -5.98 -2.45 14.52
C GLN A 66 -5.23 -3.73 14.88
N LYS A 67 -5.93 -4.65 15.55
CA LYS A 67 -5.43 -6.01 15.81
C LYS A 67 -6.29 -7.04 15.06
N ILE A 68 -5.62 -7.95 14.37
CA ILE A 68 -6.21 -9.11 13.69
C ILE A 68 -5.64 -10.34 14.39
N ASP A 69 -6.48 -11.14 15.01
CA ASP A 69 -6.07 -12.31 15.83
C ASP A 69 -4.96 -11.97 16.83
N GLY A 70 -5.08 -10.78 17.45
CA GLY A 70 -4.11 -10.26 18.43
C GLY A 70 -2.89 -9.57 17.83
N SER A 71 -2.59 -9.74 16.55
CA SER A 71 -1.45 -9.11 15.87
C SER A 71 -1.78 -7.68 15.41
N PRO A 72 -0.94 -6.67 15.74
CA PRO A 72 -1.06 -5.31 15.25
C PRO A 72 -0.49 -5.11 13.84
N VAL A 73 0.12 -6.14 13.26
CA VAL A 73 0.77 -6.12 11.95
C VAL A 73 0.12 -7.18 11.08
N ALA A 74 -0.28 -6.81 9.87
CA ALA A 74 -0.80 -7.72 8.86
C ALA A 74 0.16 -7.80 7.66
N GLU A 75 0.37 -9.01 7.14
CA GLU A 75 1.23 -9.23 5.98
C GLU A 75 0.41 -9.39 4.70
N TYR A 76 0.93 -8.79 3.61
CA TYR A 76 0.25 -8.75 2.32
C TYR A 76 1.14 -9.24 1.20
N ASN A 77 0.61 -10.12 0.38
CA ASN A 77 1.12 -10.41 -0.94
C ASN A 77 0.16 -9.82 -1.98
N THR A 78 0.68 -9.20 -3.03
CA THR A 78 -0.13 -8.61 -4.09
C THR A 78 0.52 -8.86 -5.44
N THR A 79 -0.19 -9.51 -6.36
CA THR A 79 0.21 -9.65 -7.76
C THR A 79 -0.61 -8.68 -8.60
N TYR A 80 0.05 -7.78 -9.32
CA TYR A 80 -0.57 -6.89 -10.29
C TYR A 80 -0.63 -7.54 -11.66
N TRP A 81 -1.72 -7.29 -12.35
CA TRP A 81 -2.00 -7.79 -13.69
C TRP A 81 -2.16 -6.61 -14.64
N ASP A 82 -1.61 -6.73 -15.84
CA ASP A 82 -1.73 -5.73 -16.92
C ASP A 82 -1.81 -6.41 -18.27
N THR A 83 -2.12 -5.64 -19.29
CA THR A 83 -2.08 -6.10 -20.68
C THR A 83 -0.63 -6.25 -21.17
N PRO A 84 -0.35 -7.03 -22.22
CA PRO A 84 1.00 -7.22 -22.76
C PRO A 84 1.72 -5.92 -23.15
N ASP A 85 0.98 -4.89 -23.52
CA ASP A 85 1.48 -3.55 -23.84
C ASP A 85 1.54 -2.61 -22.63
N HIS A 86 1.34 -3.12 -21.43
CA HIS A 86 1.32 -2.35 -20.15
C HIS A 86 0.32 -1.18 -20.14
N ARG A 87 -0.82 -1.34 -20.73
CA ARG A 87 -1.83 -0.29 -20.88
C ARG A 87 -2.25 0.34 -19.55
N PHE A 88 -2.47 -0.44 -18.49
CA PHE A 88 -2.89 0.11 -17.20
C PHE A 88 -1.77 0.90 -16.51
N TYR A 89 -0.52 0.46 -16.69
CA TYR A 89 0.66 1.21 -16.25
C TYR A 89 0.78 2.52 -17.01
N LEU A 90 0.72 2.49 -18.35
CA LEU A 90 0.90 3.66 -19.22
C LEU A 90 -0.18 4.72 -18.96
N LEU A 91 -1.44 4.33 -18.85
CA LEU A 91 -2.53 5.24 -18.48
C LEU A 91 -2.26 5.93 -17.13
N HIS A 92 -1.70 5.19 -16.16
CA HIS A 92 -1.35 5.78 -14.87
C HIS A 92 -0.12 6.68 -14.95
N HIS A 93 0.90 6.27 -15.68
CA HIS A 93 2.12 7.02 -15.91
C HIS A 93 1.80 8.37 -16.56
N ASP A 94 1.03 8.38 -17.63
CA ASP A 94 0.68 9.57 -18.42
C ASP A 94 -0.42 10.43 -17.76
N GLY A 95 -0.95 10.01 -16.62
CA GLY A 95 -2.00 10.74 -15.91
C GLY A 95 -3.36 10.68 -16.56
N ILE A 96 -3.54 9.82 -17.60
CA ILE A 96 -4.76 9.65 -18.37
C ILE A 96 -5.84 8.98 -17.52
N ARG A 97 -7.10 9.32 -17.81
CA ARG A 97 -8.31 8.75 -17.19
C ARG A 97 -9.35 8.41 -18.26
N PRO A 98 -10.24 7.44 -18.02
CA PRO A 98 -10.28 6.56 -16.85
C PRO A 98 -9.05 5.63 -16.79
N ARG A 99 -8.67 5.22 -15.60
CA ARG A 99 -7.53 4.30 -15.43
C ARG A 99 -7.84 3.20 -14.43
N ILE A 100 -7.35 2.03 -14.72
CA ILE A 100 -7.67 0.79 -14.02
C ILE A 100 -6.41 0.23 -13.38
N LYS A 101 -6.58 -0.53 -12.32
CA LYS A 101 -5.59 -1.44 -11.76
C LYS A 101 -6.28 -2.74 -11.42
N VAL A 102 -5.74 -3.81 -11.94
CA VAL A 102 -6.16 -5.18 -11.63
C VAL A 102 -5.08 -5.82 -10.74
N ARG A 103 -5.49 -6.50 -9.68
CA ARG A 103 -4.57 -7.21 -8.82
C ARG A 103 -5.24 -8.35 -8.08
N VAL A 104 -4.51 -9.40 -7.81
CA VAL A 104 -4.82 -10.40 -6.80
C VAL A 104 -4.10 -10.01 -5.51
N ARG A 105 -4.83 -9.95 -4.41
CA ARG A 105 -4.28 -9.64 -3.09
C ARG A 105 -4.57 -10.74 -2.11
N THR A 106 -3.53 -11.25 -1.47
CA THR A 106 -3.61 -12.22 -0.39
C THR A 106 -3.28 -11.54 0.94
N TYR A 107 -4.12 -11.76 1.93
CA TYR A 107 -3.90 -11.48 3.33
C TYR A 107 -3.26 -12.71 3.94
N ILE A 108 -1.95 -12.66 4.22
CA ILE A 108 -1.16 -13.84 4.57
C ILE A 108 -1.70 -14.48 5.86
N ASP A 109 -1.97 -13.66 6.88
CA ASP A 109 -2.39 -14.13 8.21
C ASP A 109 -3.71 -14.91 8.18
N SER A 110 -4.64 -14.55 7.29
CA SER A 110 -5.96 -15.19 7.15
C SER A 110 -6.07 -16.11 5.94
N ALA A 111 -5.03 -16.21 5.12
CA ALA A 111 -5.00 -16.94 3.85
C ALA A 111 -6.13 -16.54 2.86
N LEU A 112 -6.73 -15.35 3.04
CA LEU A 112 -7.79 -14.85 2.19
C LEU A 112 -7.24 -14.16 0.96
N SER A 113 -7.72 -14.55 -0.21
CA SER A 113 -7.32 -13.94 -1.50
C SER A 113 -8.51 -13.25 -2.18
N PHE A 114 -8.22 -12.13 -2.85
CA PHE A 114 -9.23 -11.35 -3.57
C PHE A 114 -8.71 -10.86 -4.91
N LEU A 115 -9.50 -11.02 -5.95
CA LEU A 115 -9.38 -10.26 -7.18
C LEU A 115 -9.93 -8.86 -6.93
N GLU A 116 -9.08 -7.83 -7.08
CA GLU A 116 -9.43 -6.45 -6.80
C GLU A 116 -9.24 -5.59 -8.05
N ILE A 117 -10.28 -4.85 -8.43
CA ILE A 117 -10.25 -3.87 -9.50
C ILE A 117 -10.43 -2.49 -8.90
N LYS A 118 -9.48 -1.59 -9.20
CA LYS A 118 -9.54 -0.20 -8.80
C LYS A 118 -9.63 0.66 -10.05
N ASN A 119 -10.78 1.31 -10.24
CA ASN A 119 -11.04 2.23 -11.34
C ASN A 119 -11.04 3.67 -10.83
N LYS A 120 -10.30 4.57 -11.48
CA LYS A 120 -10.36 6.01 -11.25
C LYS A 120 -10.95 6.68 -12.49
N ASP A 121 -12.16 7.22 -12.33
CA ASP A 121 -12.92 7.86 -13.40
C ASP A 121 -12.43 9.29 -13.74
N ASN A 122 -13.02 9.90 -14.76
CA ASN A 122 -12.68 11.25 -15.22
C ASN A 122 -12.98 12.35 -14.19
N HIS A 123 -13.88 12.10 -13.24
CA HIS A 123 -14.22 12.98 -12.13
C HIS A 123 -13.33 12.81 -10.91
N ASN A 124 -12.18 12.11 -11.03
CA ASN A 124 -11.28 11.79 -9.91
C ASN A 124 -11.86 10.83 -8.86
N LYS A 125 -13.08 10.34 -9.04
CA LYS A 125 -13.67 9.39 -8.11
C LYS A 125 -13.03 8.02 -8.30
N THR A 126 -12.60 7.45 -7.19
CA THR A 126 -12.02 6.10 -7.20
C THR A 126 -13.04 5.10 -6.68
N ARG A 127 -13.31 4.08 -7.49
CA ARG A 127 -14.15 2.94 -7.12
C ARG A 127 -13.29 1.70 -6.99
N LYS A 128 -13.47 0.95 -5.90
CA LYS A 128 -12.83 -0.34 -5.70
C LYS A 128 -13.90 -1.41 -5.62
N LYS A 129 -13.73 -2.45 -6.43
CA LYS A 129 -14.54 -3.68 -6.37
C LYS A 129 -13.61 -4.84 -6.07
N ARG A 130 -14.10 -5.84 -5.35
CA ARG A 130 -13.34 -7.06 -5.07
C ARG A 130 -14.26 -8.27 -5.09
N ARG A 131 -13.68 -9.41 -5.44
CA ARG A 131 -14.29 -10.74 -5.44
C ARG A 131 -13.35 -11.70 -4.68
N PRO A 132 -13.84 -12.57 -3.81
CA PRO A 132 -13.02 -13.57 -3.16
C PRO A 132 -12.52 -14.60 -4.19
N LEU A 133 -11.32 -15.12 -3.97
CA LEU A 133 -10.72 -16.21 -4.73
C LEU A 133 -10.49 -17.41 -3.80
N ALA A 134 -10.62 -18.63 -4.33
CA ALA A 134 -10.31 -19.86 -3.60
C ALA A 134 -8.81 -19.96 -3.27
N SER A 135 -7.94 -19.50 -4.20
CA SER A 135 -6.49 -19.34 -3.98
C SER A 135 -6.00 -18.15 -4.80
N PRO A 136 -4.76 -17.65 -4.58
CA PRO A 136 -4.18 -16.57 -5.37
C PRO A 136 -4.08 -16.88 -6.88
N GLU A 137 -3.98 -18.16 -7.24
CA GLU A 137 -3.86 -18.65 -8.62
C GLU A 137 -5.22 -18.87 -9.30
N ALA A 138 -6.31 -19.00 -8.51
CA ALA A 138 -7.65 -19.32 -9.01
C ALA A 138 -8.35 -18.12 -9.64
N ILE A 139 -7.66 -17.40 -10.55
CA ILE A 139 -8.25 -16.27 -11.29
C ILE A 139 -9.04 -16.75 -12.51
N ASP A 140 -8.66 -17.89 -13.10
CA ASP A 140 -9.25 -18.43 -14.32
C ASP A 140 -10.54 -19.21 -14.00
N THR A 141 -11.63 -18.46 -13.85
CA THR A 141 -12.99 -18.99 -13.69
C THR A 141 -13.97 -18.08 -14.45
N GLU A 142 -15.10 -18.65 -14.89
CA GLU A 142 -16.14 -17.93 -15.63
C GLU A 142 -16.62 -16.68 -14.87
N GLU A 143 -16.80 -16.81 -13.56
CA GLU A 143 -17.27 -15.69 -12.75
C GLU A 143 -16.20 -14.58 -12.57
N ASN A 144 -14.93 -14.91 -12.60
CA ASN A 144 -13.85 -13.91 -12.56
C ASN A 144 -13.69 -13.25 -13.92
N GLU A 145 -13.87 -13.99 -15.02
CA GLU A 145 -13.96 -13.47 -16.39
C GLU A 145 -15.06 -12.43 -16.50
N GLU A 146 -16.29 -12.79 -16.09
CA GLU A 146 -17.42 -11.85 -16.08
C GLU A 146 -17.13 -10.62 -15.21
N PHE A 147 -16.52 -10.79 -14.06
CA PHE A 147 -16.15 -9.69 -13.16
C PHE A 147 -15.11 -8.76 -13.79
N LEU A 148 -14.11 -9.28 -14.50
CA LEU A 148 -13.08 -8.51 -15.22
C LEU A 148 -13.71 -7.72 -16.38
N ILE A 149 -14.51 -8.37 -17.23
CA ILE A 149 -15.22 -7.73 -18.34
C ILE A 149 -16.09 -6.58 -17.82
N ASN A 150 -16.91 -6.84 -16.82
CA ASN A 150 -17.86 -5.87 -16.28
C ASN A 150 -17.20 -4.69 -15.53
N LYS A 151 -16.01 -4.86 -14.97
CA LYS A 151 -15.38 -3.84 -14.11
C LYS A 151 -14.10 -3.24 -14.67
N ALA A 152 -13.45 -3.94 -15.58
CA ALA A 152 -12.18 -3.52 -16.17
C ALA A 152 -12.21 -3.45 -17.72
N ALA A 153 -13.28 -3.95 -18.35
CA ALA A 153 -13.41 -4.06 -19.81
C ALA A 153 -12.23 -4.82 -20.47
N VAL A 154 -11.80 -5.90 -19.80
CA VAL A 154 -10.77 -6.85 -20.28
C VAL A 154 -11.18 -8.26 -19.88
N GLY A 155 -10.82 -9.25 -20.70
CA GLY A 155 -10.89 -10.66 -20.35
C GLY A 155 -9.65 -11.14 -19.61
N ILE A 156 -9.69 -12.37 -19.10
CA ILE A 156 -8.54 -13.01 -18.44
C ILE A 156 -7.41 -13.20 -19.46
N GLU A 157 -7.73 -13.56 -20.69
CA GLU A 157 -6.75 -13.75 -21.77
C GLU A 157 -6.05 -12.45 -22.20
N ASP A 158 -6.67 -11.28 -21.94
CA ASP A 158 -6.10 -9.98 -22.27
C ASP A 158 -5.03 -9.51 -21.29
N ILE A 159 -4.90 -10.15 -20.12
CA ILE A 159 -4.03 -9.72 -19.05
C ILE A 159 -3.17 -10.86 -18.50
N HIS A 160 -2.02 -10.50 -17.97
CA HIS A 160 -1.09 -11.45 -17.34
C HIS A 160 -0.48 -10.87 -16.05
N PRO A 161 0.04 -11.72 -15.15
CA PRO A 161 0.70 -11.25 -13.95
C PRO A 161 2.06 -10.62 -14.30
N CYS A 162 2.29 -9.38 -13.89
CA CYS A 162 3.47 -8.61 -14.26
C CYS A 162 4.36 -8.24 -13.05
N LEU A 163 3.79 -7.94 -11.89
CA LEU A 163 4.55 -7.49 -10.72
C LEU A 163 4.00 -8.06 -9.42
N LYS A 164 4.83 -8.73 -8.63
CA LYS A 164 4.54 -9.10 -7.24
C LYS A 164 5.06 -8.03 -6.29
N ASN A 165 4.34 -7.82 -5.18
CA ASN A 165 4.73 -6.90 -4.13
C ASN A 165 4.34 -7.46 -2.77
N ASN A 166 5.31 -7.57 -1.86
CA ASN A 166 5.11 -7.95 -0.48
C ASN A 166 5.31 -6.73 0.43
N PHE A 167 4.58 -6.66 1.53
CA PHE A 167 4.74 -5.62 2.55
C PHE A 167 4.01 -5.98 3.83
N LYS A 168 4.47 -5.40 4.94
CA LYS A 168 3.78 -5.41 6.23
C LYS A 168 2.98 -4.12 6.39
N ARG A 169 1.85 -4.21 7.08
CA ARG A 169 0.95 -3.08 7.31
C ARG A 169 0.52 -2.97 8.76
N ILE A 170 0.63 -1.76 9.29
CA ILE A 170 -0.02 -1.33 10.52
C ILE A 170 -1.19 -0.42 10.12
N THR A 171 -2.34 -0.60 10.75
CA THR A 171 -3.51 0.26 10.55
C THR A 171 -3.85 0.95 11.85
N LEU A 172 -3.97 2.27 11.82
CA LEU A 172 -4.33 3.10 12.96
C LEU A 172 -5.66 3.82 12.70
N VAL A 173 -6.43 4.00 13.76
CA VAL A 173 -7.64 4.83 13.76
C VAL A 173 -7.53 5.81 14.92
N ASN A 174 -7.76 7.11 14.67
CA ASN A 174 -7.73 8.09 15.75
C ASN A 174 -8.90 7.88 16.72
N LYS A 175 -8.72 8.31 17.97
CA LYS A 175 -9.73 8.14 19.03
C LYS A 175 -11.09 8.73 18.67
N ASN A 176 -11.13 9.80 17.87
CA ASN A 176 -12.36 10.43 17.40
C ASN A 176 -12.98 9.71 16.18
N ARG A 177 -12.35 8.66 15.64
CA ARG A 177 -12.81 7.88 14.47
C ARG A 177 -13.04 8.71 13.20
N THR A 178 -12.36 9.85 13.06
CA THR A 178 -12.46 10.78 11.91
C THR A 178 -11.34 10.59 10.89
N GLU A 179 -10.34 9.78 11.21
CA GLU A 179 -9.25 9.44 10.28
C GLU A 179 -8.72 8.02 10.51
N ARG A 180 -8.15 7.48 9.46
CA ARG A 180 -7.47 6.18 9.44
C ARG A 180 -6.14 6.31 8.71
N LEU A 181 -5.09 5.74 9.29
CA LEU A 181 -3.80 5.59 8.64
C LEU A 181 -3.56 4.13 8.29
N THR A 182 -2.93 3.92 7.13
CA THR A 182 -2.26 2.66 6.83
C THR A 182 -0.79 2.94 6.62
N ILE A 183 0.06 2.20 7.32
CA ILE A 183 1.51 2.35 7.32
C ILE A 183 2.10 1.07 6.75
N ASP A 184 2.67 1.17 5.54
CA ASP A 184 3.26 0.04 4.83
C ASP A 184 4.78 0.13 4.92
N TYR A 185 5.42 -0.95 5.32
CA TYR A 185 6.88 -1.07 5.45
C TYR A 185 7.34 -2.47 5.02
N ASP A 186 8.64 -2.72 4.98
CA ASP A 186 9.23 -3.96 4.45
C ASP A 186 8.74 -4.26 3.03
N LEU A 187 8.72 -3.22 2.18
CA LEU A 187 8.30 -3.37 0.81
C LEU A 187 9.35 -4.12 0.00
N SER A 188 8.89 -5.10 -0.79
CA SER A 188 9.68 -5.71 -1.86
C SER A 188 8.86 -5.86 -3.12
N PHE A 189 9.54 -5.84 -4.26
CA PHE A 189 8.98 -6.06 -5.58
C PHE A 189 9.69 -7.22 -6.26
N TYR A 190 8.96 -7.97 -7.04
CA TYR A 190 9.48 -8.95 -7.99
C TYR A 190 8.72 -8.78 -9.32
N ASN A 191 9.43 -8.41 -10.34
CA ASN A 191 8.88 -8.26 -11.69
C ASN A 191 8.98 -9.60 -12.40
N ILE A 192 7.81 -10.15 -12.77
CA ILE A 192 7.68 -11.49 -13.36
C ILE A 192 8.24 -11.52 -14.78
N GLU A 193 8.12 -10.40 -15.51
CA GLU A 193 8.53 -10.33 -16.91
C GLU A 193 10.05 -10.15 -17.08
N THR A 194 10.69 -9.45 -16.16
CA THR A 194 12.14 -9.14 -16.23
C THR A 194 12.98 -9.97 -15.29
N ASP A 195 12.36 -10.78 -14.43
CA ASP A 195 13.00 -11.57 -13.37
C ASP A 195 13.87 -10.70 -12.41
N VAL A 196 13.44 -9.46 -12.18
CA VAL A 196 14.16 -8.51 -11.33
C VAL A 196 13.46 -8.36 -9.99
N SER A 197 14.21 -8.58 -8.91
CA SER A 197 13.76 -8.31 -7.54
C SER A 197 14.32 -6.99 -7.01
N MET A 198 13.55 -6.28 -6.19
CA MET A 198 13.99 -5.07 -5.50
C MET A 198 13.41 -5.01 -4.09
N ASN A 199 14.29 -4.86 -3.10
CA ASN A 199 13.90 -4.56 -1.72
C ASN A 199 13.94 -3.05 -1.51
N MET A 200 12.90 -2.51 -0.88
CA MET A 200 12.77 -1.06 -0.60
C MET A 200 13.31 -0.68 0.79
N GLY A 201 14.07 -1.55 1.43
CA GLY A 201 14.87 -1.28 2.61
C GLY A 201 14.11 -0.58 3.74
N ASN A 202 14.47 0.66 3.98
CA ASN A 202 13.90 1.48 5.04
C ASN A 202 12.64 2.25 4.65
N LEU A 203 12.21 2.20 3.37
CA LEU A 203 11.06 2.96 2.90
C LEU A 203 9.77 2.58 3.67
N VAL A 204 9.07 3.61 4.11
CA VAL A 204 7.76 3.52 4.74
C VAL A 204 6.76 4.39 3.97
N ILE A 205 5.58 3.83 3.70
CA ILE A 205 4.49 4.56 3.03
C ILE A 205 3.36 4.75 4.06
N ILE A 206 3.05 6.00 4.37
CA ILE A 206 1.93 6.36 5.24
C ILE A 206 0.80 6.88 4.35
N GLU A 207 -0.37 6.25 4.39
CA GLU A 207 -1.56 6.74 3.72
C GLU A 207 -2.58 7.20 4.76
N LEU A 208 -2.81 8.50 4.82
CA LEU A 208 -3.81 9.13 5.66
C LEU A 208 -5.13 9.23 4.90
N LYS A 209 -6.19 8.68 5.47
CA LYS A 209 -7.57 8.82 5.04
C LYS A 209 -8.33 9.57 6.11
N ARG A 210 -8.79 10.77 5.81
CA ARG A 210 -9.56 11.60 6.75
C ARG A 210 -10.85 12.11 6.15
N GLU A 211 -11.81 12.37 7.00
CA GLU A 211 -13.08 12.95 6.60
C GLU A 211 -12.94 14.47 6.44
N GLY A 212 -13.18 14.95 5.23
CA GLY A 212 -13.19 16.39 4.93
C GLY A 212 -11.92 17.11 5.39
N ARG A 213 -12.13 18.20 6.16
CA ARG A 213 -11.08 19.01 6.79
C ARG A 213 -10.99 18.83 8.30
N SER A 214 -11.45 17.70 8.83
CA SER A 214 -11.37 17.38 10.26
C SER A 214 -9.95 17.60 10.81
N PRO A 215 -9.79 18.02 12.07
CA PRO A 215 -8.49 18.04 12.73
C PRO A 215 -7.82 16.68 12.64
N SER A 216 -6.52 16.66 12.36
CA SER A 216 -5.77 15.44 12.12
C SER A 216 -4.52 15.41 13.00
N PRO A 217 -4.49 14.59 14.07
CA PRO A 217 -3.27 14.36 14.83
C PRO A 217 -2.11 13.89 13.94
N ALA A 218 -2.37 13.01 12.94
CA ALA A 218 -1.35 12.56 12.02
C ALA A 218 -0.70 13.69 11.24
N LEU A 219 -1.47 14.63 10.69
CA LEU A 219 -0.89 15.76 9.97
C LEU A 219 0.00 16.62 10.86
N ASN A 220 -0.40 16.85 12.10
CA ASN A 220 0.41 17.60 13.05
C ASN A 220 1.76 16.90 13.33
N CYS A 221 1.74 15.56 13.53
CA CYS A 221 2.94 14.77 13.71
C CYS A 221 3.83 14.79 12.46
N LEU A 222 3.25 14.57 11.26
CA LEU A 222 3.97 14.56 9.98
C LEU A 222 4.62 15.92 9.68
N LEU A 223 3.92 17.03 9.99
CA LEU A 223 4.47 18.39 9.86
C LEU A 223 5.65 18.62 10.81
N LYS A 224 5.52 18.24 12.09
CA LYS A 224 6.64 18.33 13.08
C LYS A 224 7.87 17.55 12.58
N LEU A 225 7.67 16.40 11.97
CA LEU A 225 8.73 15.57 11.41
C LEU A 225 9.20 16.01 10.00
N ARG A 226 8.64 17.10 9.46
CA ARG A 226 8.92 17.62 8.11
C ARG A 226 8.68 16.59 7.01
N ILE A 227 7.76 15.66 7.21
CA ILE A 227 7.35 14.67 6.21
C ILE A 227 6.30 15.29 5.31
N LYS A 228 6.65 15.50 4.04
CA LYS A 228 5.78 16.17 3.06
C LYS A 228 4.91 15.16 2.30
N PRO A 229 3.70 15.57 1.85
CA PRO A 229 2.87 14.75 0.98
C PRO A 229 3.62 14.35 -0.30
N GLN A 230 3.58 13.06 -0.62
CA GLN A 230 4.16 12.53 -1.85
C GLN A 230 3.36 11.33 -2.35
N GLY A 231 2.92 11.40 -3.61
CA GLY A 231 2.21 10.28 -4.23
C GLY A 231 3.11 9.07 -4.47
N PHE A 232 2.64 7.89 -4.11
CA PHE A 232 3.32 6.62 -4.35
C PHE A 232 2.32 5.58 -4.85
N SER A 233 2.62 4.95 -5.99
CA SER A 233 1.89 3.80 -6.51
C SER A 233 2.80 2.58 -6.46
N LYS A 234 2.51 1.59 -5.61
CA LYS A 234 3.29 0.35 -5.52
C LYS A 234 3.44 -0.29 -6.91
N TYR A 235 2.34 -0.38 -7.67
CA TYR A 235 2.38 -0.91 -9.02
C TYR A 235 3.35 -0.11 -9.92
N CYS A 236 3.09 1.17 -10.12
CA CYS A 236 3.86 1.93 -11.11
C CYS A 236 5.32 2.17 -10.70
N ILE A 237 5.60 2.41 -9.42
CA ILE A 237 6.97 2.60 -8.94
C ILE A 237 7.71 1.26 -8.95
N GLY A 238 7.06 0.17 -8.52
CA GLY A 238 7.65 -1.17 -8.57
C GLY A 238 8.00 -1.57 -9.99
N THR A 239 7.07 -1.44 -10.94
CA THR A 239 7.32 -1.74 -12.36
C THR A 239 8.47 -0.88 -12.91
N TYR A 240 8.47 0.43 -12.66
CA TYR A 240 9.53 1.33 -13.14
C TYR A 240 10.91 0.96 -12.58
N LEU A 241 11.00 0.62 -11.30
CA LEU A 241 12.28 0.29 -10.66
C LEU A 241 12.82 -1.08 -11.08
N THR A 242 11.96 -1.99 -11.53
CA THR A 242 12.33 -3.36 -11.91
C THR A 242 12.32 -3.63 -13.41
N ASN A 243 11.86 -2.66 -14.22
CA ASN A 243 11.88 -2.77 -15.70
C ASN A 243 12.53 -1.51 -16.28
N LYS A 244 13.78 -1.66 -16.78
CA LYS A 244 14.55 -0.56 -17.35
C LYS A 244 14.04 -0.07 -18.71
N ASN A 245 13.26 -0.89 -19.39
CA ASN A 245 12.77 -0.62 -20.75
C ASN A 245 11.39 0.06 -20.75
N ILE A 246 10.73 0.17 -19.59
CA ILE A 246 9.42 0.79 -19.51
C ILE A 246 9.50 2.31 -19.47
N LYS A 247 8.54 2.99 -20.08
CA LYS A 247 8.41 4.45 -20.03
C LYS A 247 8.34 4.94 -18.58
N GLY A 248 9.21 5.85 -18.16
CA GLY A 248 9.32 6.23 -16.74
C GLY A 248 9.60 7.71 -16.48
N ASN A 249 9.56 8.58 -17.52
CA ASN A 249 9.90 10.00 -17.41
C ASN A 249 9.09 10.75 -16.33
N MET A 250 7.81 10.41 -16.13
CA MET A 250 6.95 11.03 -15.10
C MET A 250 7.31 10.66 -13.65
N PHE A 251 8.21 9.70 -13.46
CA PHE A 251 8.66 9.29 -12.14
C PHE A 251 10.07 9.77 -11.80
N LYS A 252 10.83 10.30 -12.78
CA LYS A 252 12.23 10.71 -12.61
C LYS A 252 12.43 11.63 -11.40
N ASP A 253 11.59 12.63 -11.22
CA ASP A 253 11.73 13.60 -10.12
C ASP A 253 11.42 12.99 -8.73
N ARG A 254 10.70 11.87 -8.69
CA ARG A 254 10.32 11.20 -7.44
C ARG A 254 11.36 10.18 -6.98
N ILE A 255 12.10 9.59 -7.92
CA ILE A 255 13.07 8.53 -7.61
C ILE A 255 14.19 8.98 -6.69
N PRO A 256 14.82 10.17 -6.85
CA PRO A 256 15.85 10.62 -5.92
C PRO A 256 15.36 10.69 -4.47
N THR A 257 14.13 11.15 -4.25
CA THR A 257 13.52 11.17 -2.89
C THR A 257 13.30 9.75 -2.37
N ILE A 258 12.77 8.84 -3.21
CA ILE A 258 12.56 7.45 -2.82
C ILE A 258 13.88 6.78 -2.46
N LYS A 259 14.93 6.93 -3.30
CA LYS A 259 16.25 6.34 -3.06
C LYS A 259 16.91 6.81 -1.76
N LYS A 260 16.65 8.03 -1.31
CA LYS A 260 17.16 8.55 -0.02
C LYS A 260 16.47 7.90 1.19
N LEU A 261 15.31 7.30 1.01
CA LEU A 261 14.51 6.68 2.07
C LEU A 261 14.70 5.15 2.12
N VAL A 262 15.18 4.54 1.04
CA VAL A 262 15.52 3.11 0.96
C VAL A 262 16.87 2.86 1.66
#